data_95e890dcdeb8b903ea9899d5ece2ddd8
#
_entry.id   95e890dcdeb8b903ea9899d5ece2ddd8
#
_cell.length_a   1.000
_cell.length_b   1.000
_cell.length_c   1.000
_cell.angle_alpha   90.00
_cell.angle_beta   90.00
_cell.angle_gamma   90.00
#
_symmetry.space_group_name_H-M   'P 1'
#
loop_
_entity.id
_entity.type
_entity.pdbx_description
1 polymer ?
#
loop_
_entity_poly.entity_id
_entity_poly.type
_entity_poly.pdbx_seq_one_letter_code
_entity_poly.pdbx_strand_id
1 'polypeptide(L)'
;PRERTGVFTSGIISLAHGQRLALFFTGRRHAGENLARVLAERAADLGPPIQMCDALSRNLPKPLEVVLGHCLAHARRKVVDVTASFPAECRHILHTLREVYRCDEDARAAGLTPAGRLAAHQARSGPLLVDLHAWLTDQIDAHRIEPNSGLGQAIAYFLKHWTPLTLFLRVPGAPLDNNVCERALKKAILHRKNALFYQTPTGAHVGDLFMSLIHTCELASANPFDYLTVLQQHRDALATTPAAWMPWNYRDTLAAVTTAA
;
A
#
# COMPACT_ATOMS: atom_id res chain seq x y z
N PRO A 1 21.32 -15.74 -17.12
CA PRO A 1 19.95 -15.57 -16.65
C PRO A 1 19.05 -15.33 -17.84
N ARG A 2 17.95 -16.09 -18.00
CA ARG A 2 16.98 -15.85 -19.08
C ARG A 2 16.39 -14.46 -18.90
N GLU A 3 16.37 -13.67 -19.97
CA GLU A 3 15.77 -12.35 -19.98
C GLU A 3 14.26 -12.46 -19.69
N ARG A 4 13.74 -11.61 -18.78
CA ARG A 4 12.32 -11.61 -18.46
C ARG A 4 11.52 -11.10 -19.66
N THR A 5 10.56 -11.89 -20.11
CA THR A 5 9.68 -11.53 -21.25
C THR A 5 8.37 -10.88 -20.78
N GLY A 6 7.97 -11.08 -19.51
CA GLY A 6 6.74 -10.54 -18.95
C GLY A 6 6.84 -9.02 -18.66
N VAL A 7 5.75 -8.30 -18.95
CA VAL A 7 5.57 -6.89 -18.60
C VAL A 7 4.64 -6.79 -17.41
N PHE A 8 5.10 -6.15 -16.33
CA PHE A 8 4.38 -5.97 -15.08
C PHE A 8 4.02 -4.49 -14.90
N THR A 9 2.91 -4.21 -14.22
CA THR A 9 2.61 -2.87 -13.70
C THR A 9 2.69 -2.95 -12.18
N SER A 10 3.51 -2.11 -11.59
CA SER A 10 3.61 -1.92 -10.13
C SER A 10 3.17 -0.52 -9.76
N GLY A 11 2.56 -0.38 -8.58
CA GLY A 11 2.17 0.88 -7.99
C GLY A 11 2.82 1.06 -6.62
N ILE A 12 3.23 2.27 -6.32
CA ILE A 12 3.75 2.69 -5.01
C ILE A 12 2.91 3.89 -4.57
N ILE A 13 2.31 3.80 -3.38
CA ILE A 13 1.69 4.95 -2.73
C ILE A 13 2.59 5.35 -1.56
N SER A 14 3.21 6.51 -1.66
CA SER A 14 4.00 7.09 -0.58
C SER A 14 3.15 8.05 0.25
N LEU A 15 3.33 8.02 1.57
CA LEU A 15 2.76 8.96 2.52
C LEU A 15 3.90 9.59 3.31
N ALA A 16 4.07 10.89 3.19
CA ALA A 16 5.06 11.65 3.94
C ALA A 16 4.52 13.05 4.25
N HIS A 17 4.72 13.55 5.47
CA HIS A 17 4.29 14.89 5.92
C HIS A 17 2.81 15.19 5.64
N GLY A 18 1.93 14.19 5.72
CA GLY A 18 0.50 14.31 5.40
C GLY A 18 0.16 14.29 3.90
N GLN A 19 1.16 14.35 3.02
CA GLN A 19 0.98 14.30 1.57
C GLN A 19 1.02 12.86 1.06
N ARG A 20 0.26 12.59 -0.01
CA ARG A 20 0.22 11.28 -0.67
C ARG A 20 0.68 11.43 -2.12
N LEU A 21 1.59 10.56 -2.52
CA LEU A 21 2.14 10.49 -3.87
C LEU A 21 1.91 9.10 -4.44
N ALA A 22 1.39 9.02 -5.66
CA ALA A 22 1.25 7.79 -6.41
C ALA A 22 2.33 7.71 -7.49
N LEU A 23 2.99 6.57 -7.60
CA LEU A 23 3.94 6.26 -8.66
C LEU A 23 3.56 4.94 -9.32
N PHE A 24 3.53 4.91 -10.65
CA PHE A 24 3.30 3.71 -11.43
C PHE A 24 4.51 3.38 -12.30
N PHE A 25 4.77 2.09 -12.46
CA PHE A 25 5.88 1.58 -13.25
C PHE A 25 5.40 0.37 -14.06
N THR A 26 5.42 0.49 -15.37
CA THR A 26 5.11 -0.59 -16.31
C THR A 26 6.37 -1.02 -17.04
N GLY A 27 6.76 -2.28 -16.92
CA GLY A 27 7.99 -2.80 -17.51
C GLY A 27 8.36 -4.19 -17.01
N ARG A 28 9.61 -4.58 -17.25
CA ARG A 28 10.11 -5.91 -16.88
C ARG A 28 10.52 -6.07 -15.41
N ARG A 29 10.55 -4.96 -14.64
CA ARG A 29 10.93 -4.96 -13.21
C ARG A 29 9.76 -5.30 -12.32
N HIS A 30 10.04 -6.05 -11.25
CA HIS A 30 9.08 -6.28 -10.18
C HIS A 30 8.94 -5.07 -9.25
N ALA A 31 7.90 -5.09 -8.42
CA ALA A 31 7.59 -3.98 -7.50
C ALA A 31 8.75 -3.64 -6.55
N GLY A 32 9.43 -4.65 -5.99
CA GLY A 32 10.60 -4.43 -5.13
C GLY A 32 11.77 -3.76 -5.84
N GLU A 33 12.03 -4.10 -7.11
CA GLU A 33 13.09 -3.46 -7.91
C GLU A 33 12.77 -2.00 -8.24
N ASN A 34 11.48 -1.70 -8.50
CA ASN A 34 11.02 -0.32 -8.70
C ASN A 34 11.07 0.48 -7.39
N LEU A 35 10.65 -0.14 -6.28
CA LEU A 35 10.75 0.49 -4.96
C LEU A 35 12.19 0.77 -4.55
N ALA A 36 13.13 -0.16 -4.82
CA ALA A 36 14.56 0.06 -4.55
C ALA A 36 15.10 1.29 -5.27
N ARG A 37 14.69 1.52 -6.53
CA ARG A 37 15.07 2.73 -7.30
C ARG A 37 14.51 4.00 -6.66
N VAL A 38 13.25 3.99 -6.25
CA VAL A 38 12.64 5.16 -5.56
C VAL A 38 13.33 5.44 -4.24
N LEU A 39 13.65 4.40 -3.47
CA LEU A 39 14.32 4.55 -2.17
C LEU A 39 15.79 4.98 -2.31
N ALA A 40 16.44 4.68 -3.42
CA ALA A 40 17.81 5.15 -3.69
C ALA A 40 17.91 6.68 -3.84
N GLU A 41 16.82 7.33 -4.26
CA GLU A 41 16.72 8.79 -4.35
C GLU A 41 16.27 9.45 -3.03
N ARG A 42 16.04 8.66 -1.99
CA ARG A 42 15.57 9.15 -0.70
C ARG A 42 16.72 9.76 0.09
N ALA A 43 16.45 10.85 0.82
CA ALA A 43 17.47 11.49 1.66
C ALA A 43 18.05 10.47 2.67
N ALA A 44 19.38 10.48 2.79
CA ALA A 44 20.14 9.47 3.55
C ALA A 44 19.95 9.56 5.08
N ASP A 45 19.53 10.73 5.57
CA ASP A 45 19.25 10.99 6.98
C ASP A 45 17.89 10.45 7.46
N LEU A 46 17.04 10.03 6.52
CA LEU A 46 15.74 9.45 6.85
C LEU A 46 15.88 7.97 7.21
N GLY A 47 15.37 7.55 8.36
CA GLY A 47 15.33 6.17 8.79
C GLY A 47 14.55 5.25 7.83
N PRO A 48 14.58 3.90 8.01
CA PRO A 48 13.91 2.97 7.13
C PRO A 48 12.40 3.27 6.99
N PRO A 49 11.83 3.31 5.78
CA PRO A 49 10.41 3.56 5.60
C PRO A 49 9.59 2.33 6.00
N ILE A 50 8.34 2.56 6.44
CA ILE A 50 7.36 1.48 6.59
C ILE A 50 6.90 1.06 5.19
N GLN A 51 7.13 -0.20 4.83
CA GLN A 51 6.60 -0.79 3.61
C GLN A 51 5.44 -1.72 3.95
N MET A 52 4.24 -1.40 3.44
CA MET A 52 3.07 -2.27 3.50
C MET A 52 2.86 -2.93 2.13
N CYS A 53 2.89 -4.26 2.09
CA CYS A 53 2.68 -5.01 0.85
C CYS A 53 2.01 -6.38 1.13
N ASP A 54 1.71 -7.15 0.08
CA ASP A 54 1.47 -8.58 0.22
C ASP A 54 2.78 -9.33 0.57
N ALA A 55 2.67 -10.56 1.05
CA ALA A 55 3.83 -11.34 1.51
C ALA A 55 4.68 -11.93 0.37
N LEU A 56 4.66 -11.35 -0.83
CA LEU A 56 5.47 -11.82 -1.96
C LEU A 56 6.89 -11.25 -1.88
N SER A 57 7.89 -12.13 -1.89
CA SER A 57 9.31 -11.75 -1.81
C SER A 57 9.77 -10.80 -2.92
N ARG A 58 9.14 -10.85 -4.10
CA ARG A 58 9.40 -9.94 -5.23
C ARG A 58 8.98 -8.49 -4.98
N ASN A 59 8.26 -8.21 -3.90
CA ASN A 59 7.88 -6.86 -3.50
C ASN A 59 8.91 -6.18 -2.58
N LEU A 60 9.93 -6.92 -2.12
CA LEU A 60 10.94 -6.40 -1.23
C LEU A 60 12.06 -5.68 -2.00
N PRO A 61 12.49 -4.47 -1.57
CA PRO A 61 13.48 -3.64 -2.26
C PRO A 61 14.92 -4.03 -1.87
N LYS A 62 15.33 -5.25 -2.14
CA LYS A 62 16.70 -5.69 -1.83
C LYS A 62 17.75 -4.89 -2.59
N PRO A 63 18.85 -4.45 -1.94
CA PRO A 63 19.28 -4.74 -0.56
C PRO A 63 18.83 -3.70 0.50
N LEU A 64 17.94 -2.76 0.18
CA LEU A 64 17.57 -1.66 1.06
C LEU A 64 16.69 -2.12 2.24
N GLU A 65 16.93 -1.54 3.42
CA GLU A 65 16.15 -1.83 4.62
C GLU A 65 14.81 -1.12 4.63
N VAL A 66 13.79 -1.84 5.09
CA VAL A 66 12.44 -1.33 5.31
C VAL A 66 11.84 -1.92 6.58
N VAL A 67 10.96 -1.18 7.24
CA VAL A 67 10.10 -1.73 8.31
C VAL A 67 8.91 -2.42 7.64
N LEU A 68 8.96 -3.75 7.58
CA LEU A 68 8.03 -4.54 6.77
C LEU A 68 6.70 -4.80 7.49
N GLY A 69 5.59 -4.40 6.86
CA GLY A 69 4.24 -4.80 7.19
C GLY A 69 3.61 -5.65 6.07
N HIS A 70 2.85 -6.66 6.45
CA HIS A 70 2.07 -7.45 5.52
C HIS A 70 0.58 -7.10 5.58
N CYS A 71 -0.06 -7.11 4.43
CA CYS A 71 -1.46 -6.73 4.27
C CYS A 71 -2.40 -7.75 4.94
N LEU A 72 -3.09 -7.31 6.00
CA LEU A 72 -4.05 -8.12 6.74
C LEU A 72 -5.27 -8.50 5.88
N ALA A 73 -5.65 -7.66 4.91
CA ALA A 73 -6.73 -7.97 3.97
C ALA A 73 -6.42 -9.19 3.09
N HIS A 74 -5.15 -9.42 2.71
CA HIS A 74 -4.73 -10.61 1.99
C HIS A 74 -4.82 -11.87 2.86
N ALA A 75 -4.39 -11.79 4.12
CA ALA A 75 -4.55 -12.88 5.09
C ALA A 75 -6.04 -13.20 5.31
N ARG A 76 -6.87 -12.17 5.49
CA ARG A 76 -8.32 -12.32 5.63
C ARG A 76 -8.96 -13.02 4.43
N ARG A 77 -8.54 -12.70 3.19
CA ARG A 77 -9.10 -13.31 1.98
C ARG A 77 -8.90 -14.82 1.97
N LYS A 78 -7.74 -15.33 2.39
CA LYS A 78 -7.49 -16.77 2.47
C LYS A 78 -8.48 -17.50 3.37
N VAL A 79 -8.94 -16.86 4.44
CA VAL A 79 -9.98 -17.41 5.33
C VAL A 79 -11.36 -17.35 4.67
N VAL A 80 -11.68 -16.22 4.00
CA VAL A 80 -12.96 -16.06 3.27
C VAL A 80 -13.12 -17.13 2.20
N ASP A 81 -12.04 -17.45 1.47
CA ASP A 81 -12.07 -18.41 0.36
C ASP A 81 -12.42 -19.85 0.81
N VAL A 82 -12.27 -20.17 2.10
CA VAL A 82 -12.54 -21.50 2.66
C VAL A 82 -13.75 -21.54 3.59
N THR A 83 -14.50 -20.45 3.71
CA THR A 83 -15.64 -20.32 4.64
C THR A 83 -16.73 -21.38 4.42
N ALA A 84 -16.95 -21.80 3.17
CA ALA A 84 -17.95 -22.81 2.84
C ALA A 84 -17.62 -24.18 3.47
N SER A 85 -16.34 -24.52 3.60
CA SER A 85 -15.88 -25.80 4.15
C SER A 85 -15.61 -25.77 5.65
N PHE A 86 -15.33 -24.59 6.23
CA PHE A 86 -14.95 -24.41 7.63
C PHE A 86 -15.67 -23.20 8.24
N PRO A 87 -17.03 -23.21 8.30
CA PRO A 87 -17.80 -22.02 8.64
C PRO A 87 -17.64 -21.55 10.10
N ALA A 88 -17.42 -22.44 11.04
CA ALA A 88 -17.29 -22.10 12.46
C ALA A 88 -15.92 -21.46 12.74
N GLU A 89 -14.87 -22.09 12.26
CA GLU A 89 -13.48 -21.66 12.43
C GLU A 89 -13.24 -20.33 11.70
N CYS A 90 -13.71 -20.24 10.46
CA CYS A 90 -13.64 -18.99 9.69
C CYS A 90 -14.40 -17.86 10.36
N ARG A 91 -15.57 -18.13 10.95
CA ARG A 91 -16.34 -17.13 11.70
C ARG A 91 -15.52 -16.59 12.88
N HIS A 92 -14.84 -17.45 13.62
CA HIS A 92 -13.99 -17.04 14.75
C HIS A 92 -12.88 -16.09 14.29
N ILE A 93 -12.09 -16.47 13.27
CA ILE A 93 -11.01 -15.63 12.73
C ILE A 93 -11.57 -14.31 12.18
N LEU A 94 -12.60 -14.37 11.34
CA LEU A 94 -13.17 -13.19 10.69
C LEU A 94 -13.81 -12.22 11.68
N HIS A 95 -14.41 -12.72 12.76
CA HIS A 95 -14.95 -11.89 13.83
C HIS A 95 -13.83 -11.11 14.54
N THR A 96 -12.75 -11.79 14.92
CA THR A 96 -11.59 -11.13 15.54
C THR A 96 -11.01 -10.04 14.61
N LEU A 97 -10.80 -10.36 13.34
CA LEU A 97 -10.30 -9.38 12.37
C LEU A 97 -11.25 -8.20 12.20
N ARG A 98 -12.56 -8.42 12.22
CA ARG A 98 -13.56 -7.34 12.16
C ARG A 98 -13.37 -6.36 13.33
N GLU A 99 -13.19 -6.84 14.55
CA GLU A 99 -12.98 -5.97 15.70
C GLU A 99 -11.66 -5.18 15.62
N VAL A 100 -10.60 -5.79 15.04
CA VAL A 100 -9.36 -5.08 14.74
C VAL A 100 -9.58 -3.92 13.76
N TYR A 101 -10.33 -4.16 12.66
CA TYR A 101 -10.66 -3.11 11.70
C TYR A 101 -11.54 -2.02 12.28
N ARG A 102 -12.53 -2.37 13.14
CA ARG A 102 -13.36 -1.39 13.86
C ARG A 102 -12.53 -0.50 14.78
N CYS A 103 -11.55 -1.08 15.49
CA CYS A 103 -10.63 -0.29 16.30
C CYS A 103 -9.88 0.74 15.48
N ASP A 104 -9.41 0.38 14.27
CA ASP A 104 -8.72 1.31 13.37
C ASP A 104 -9.66 2.39 12.82
N GLU A 105 -10.89 2.03 12.47
CA GLU A 105 -11.92 2.96 12.00
C GLU A 105 -12.28 3.98 13.07
N ASP A 106 -12.56 3.53 14.31
CA ASP A 106 -12.83 4.39 15.46
C ASP A 106 -11.67 5.37 15.71
N ALA A 107 -10.42 4.86 15.68
CA ALA A 107 -9.23 5.66 15.90
C ALA A 107 -9.02 6.73 14.80
N ARG A 108 -9.35 6.41 13.56
CA ARG A 108 -9.32 7.37 12.44
C ARG A 108 -10.44 8.40 12.56
N ALA A 109 -11.66 7.97 12.87
CA ALA A 109 -12.80 8.85 13.05
C ALA A 109 -12.58 9.85 14.20
N ALA A 110 -11.88 9.41 15.26
CA ALA A 110 -11.47 10.27 16.37
C ALA A 110 -10.25 11.17 16.05
N GLY A 111 -9.70 11.12 14.84
CA GLY A 111 -8.55 11.92 14.44
C GLY A 111 -7.26 11.64 15.23
N LEU A 112 -7.09 10.42 15.76
CA LEU A 112 -5.94 10.09 16.59
C LEU A 112 -4.62 10.19 15.79
N THR A 113 -3.61 10.69 16.46
CA THR A 113 -2.22 10.71 15.94
C THR A 113 -1.71 9.27 15.70
N PRO A 114 -0.63 9.08 14.93
CA PRO A 114 -0.02 7.76 14.76
C PRO A 114 0.29 7.05 16.09
N ALA A 115 0.78 7.77 17.09
CA ALA A 115 1.04 7.25 18.44
C ALA A 115 -0.26 6.90 19.18
N GLY A 116 -1.29 7.75 19.07
CA GLY A 116 -2.60 7.50 19.67
C GLY A 116 -3.28 6.28 19.05
N ARG A 117 -3.17 6.08 17.71
CA ARG A 117 -3.66 4.88 17.03
C ARG A 117 -2.93 3.62 17.49
N LEU A 118 -1.61 3.69 17.64
CA LEU A 118 -0.82 2.58 18.21
C LEU A 118 -1.33 2.21 19.60
N ALA A 119 -1.50 3.18 20.51
CA ALA A 119 -1.99 2.95 21.86
C ALA A 119 -3.40 2.33 21.85
N ALA A 120 -4.32 2.81 21.00
CA ALA A 120 -5.65 2.25 20.83
C ALA A 120 -5.61 0.78 20.36
N HIS A 121 -4.75 0.47 19.38
CA HIS A 121 -4.57 -0.91 18.92
C HIS A 121 -3.93 -1.80 19.98
N GLN A 122 -2.94 -1.32 20.74
CA GLN A 122 -2.34 -2.08 21.84
C GLN A 122 -3.37 -2.43 22.90
N ALA A 123 -4.25 -1.49 23.26
CA ALA A 123 -5.28 -1.69 24.28
C ALA A 123 -6.43 -2.57 23.82
N ARG A 124 -6.91 -2.42 22.57
CA ARG A 124 -8.14 -3.09 22.09
C ARG A 124 -7.87 -4.28 21.17
N SER A 125 -6.96 -4.13 20.21
CA SER A 125 -6.67 -5.18 19.22
C SER A 125 -5.63 -6.17 19.74
N GLY A 126 -4.70 -5.72 20.60
CA GLY A 126 -3.63 -6.55 21.14
C GLY A 126 -4.12 -7.82 21.83
N PRO A 127 -4.99 -7.73 22.85
CA PRO A 127 -5.54 -8.92 23.53
C PRO A 127 -6.24 -9.88 22.55
N LEU A 128 -7.08 -9.36 21.66
CA LEU A 128 -7.79 -10.17 20.65
C LEU A 128 -6.84 -10.94 19.74
N LEU A 129 -5.72 -10.33 19.37
CA LEU A 129 -4.72 -10.96 18.51
C LEU A 129 -3.85 -11.97 19.29
N VAL A 130 -3.59 -11.74 20.56
CA VAL A 130 -2.93 -12.74 21.42
C VAL A 130 -3.79 -13.99 21.51
N ASP A 131 -5.07 -13.85 21.78
CA ASP A 131 -6.02 -14.96 21.86
C ASP A 131 -6.15 -15.68 20.50
N LEU A 132 -6.23 -14.92 19.40
CA LEU A 132 -6.29 -15.49 18.06
C LEU A 132 -5.00 -16.28 17.73
N HIS A 133 -3.82 -15.76 18.06
CA HIS A 133 -2.58 -16.47 17.82
C HIS A 133 -2.52 -17.80 18.56
N ALA A 134 -2.87 -17.79 19.84
CA ALA A 134 -2.93 -19.01 20.67
C ALA A 134 -3.92 -20.02 20.07
N TRP A 135 -5.11 -19.54 19.67
CA TRP A 135 -6.12 -20.39 19.05
C TRP A 135 -5.64 -20.99 17.72
N LEU A 136 -5.03 -20.19 16.82
CA LEU A 136 -4.50 -20.66 15.53
C LEU A 136 -3.41 -21.74 15.74
N THR A 137 -2.54 -21.53 16.72
CA THR A 137 -1.47 -22.48 17.08
C THR A 137 -2.07 -23.81 17.56
N ASP A 138 -3.05 -23.74 18.48
CA ASP A 138 -3.73 -24.90 19.03
C ASP A 138 -4.50 -25.71 17.96
N GLN A 139 -5.08 -25.05 16.93
CA GLN A 139 -5.75 -25.78 15.83
C GLN A 139 -4.77 -26.73 15.08
N ILE A 140 -3.51 -26.36 14.95
CA ILE A 140 -2.49 -27.18 14.28
C ILE A 140 -1.86 -28.18 15.24
N ASP A 141 -1.45 -27.74 16.42
CA ASP A 141 -0.71 -28.57 17.39
C ASP A 141 -1.58 -29.68 17.97
N ALA A 142 -2.86 -29.41 18.20
CA ALA A 142 -3.82 -30.42 18.65
C ALA A 142 -4.44 -31.24 17.50
N HIS A 143 -3.93 -31.11 16.27
CA HIS A 143 -4.42 -31.81 15.07
C HIS A 143 -5.91 -31.66 14.81
N ARG A 144 -6.52 -30.51 15.18
CA ARG A 144 -7.95 -30.25 14.92
C ARG A 144 -8.22 -29.86 13.47
N ILE A 145 -7.22 -29.28 12.82
CA ILE A 145 -7.27 -28.90 11.41
C ILE A 145 -6.11 -29.57 10.67
N GLU A 146 -6.43 -30.26 9.57
CA GLU A 146 -5.45 -30.87 8.69
C GLU A 146 -4.57 -29.76 8.06
N PRO A 147 -3.21 -29.81 8.21
CA PRO A 147 -2.31 -28.75 7.73
C PRO A 147 -2.40 -28.49 6.22
N ASN A 148 -2.68 -29.52 5.42
CA ASN A 148 -2.80 -29.43 3.96
C ASN A 148 -4.17 -28.99 3.48
N SER A 149 -5.18 -28.91 4.38
CA SER A 149 -6.49 -28.36 4.05
C SER A 149 -6.41 -26.87 3.69
N GLY A 150 -7.45 -26.34 3.03
CA GLY A 150 -7.51 -24.91 2.73
C GLY A 150 -7.42 -24.03 3.98
N LEU A 151 -8.07 -24.42 5.09
CA LEU A 151 -7.99 -23.70 6.37
C LEU A 151 -6.60 -23.87 7.01
N GLY A 152 -6.01 -25.08 6.98
CA GLY A 152 -4.66 -25.33 7.49
C GLY A 152 -3.63 -24.43 6.79
N GLN A 153 -3.71 -24.31 5.46
CA GLN A 153 -2.84 -23.41 4.69
C GLN A 153 -3.08 -21.91 5.04
N ALA A 154 -4.32 -21.50 5.30
CA ALA A 154 -4.62 -20.15 5.75
C ALA A 154 -4.04 -19.88 7.14
N ILE A 155 -4.17 -20.81 8.09
CA ILE A 155 -3.59 -20.73 9.43
C ILE A 155 -2.05 -20.66 9.34
N ALA A 156 -1.43 -21.56 8.57
CA ALA A 156 0.03 -21.56 8.35
C ALA A 156 0.53 -20.21 7.78
N TYR A 157 -0.25 -19.59 6.90
CA TYR A 157 0.06 -18.26 6.38
C TYR A 157 0.04 -17.21 7.49
N PHE A 158 -0.98 -17.20 8.36
CA PHE A 158 -1.07 -16.27 9.49
C PHE A 158 0.12 -16.44 10.43
N LEU A 159 0.39 -17.67 10.88
CA LEU A 159 1.48 -17.97 11.82
C LEU A 159 2.85 -17.61 11.24
N LYS A 160 3.11 -17.98 9.99
CA LYS A 160 4.36 -17.67 9.28
C LYS A 160 4.61 -16.16 9.16
N HIS A 161 3.56 -15.39 8.95
CA HIS A 161 3.65 -13.95 8.70
C HIS A 161 3.16 -13.09 9.86
N TRP A 162 3.01 -13.68 11.07
CA TRP A 162 2.40 -13.02 12.22
C TRP A 162 3.03 -11.67 12.56
N THR A 163 4.35 -11.64 12.66
CA THR A 163 5.08 -10.42 13.01
C THR A 163 4.82 -9.28 12.01
N PRO A 164 5.00 -9.42 10.70
CA PRO A 164 4.66 -8.33 9.77
C PRO A 164 3.16 -8.07 9.62
N LEU A 165 2.26 -9.04 9.82
CA LEU A 165 0.81 -8.83 9.82
C LEU A 165 0.33 -7.98 11.00
N THR A 166 1.03 -8.03 12.12
CA THR A 166 0.71 -7.30 13.36
C THR A 166 1.62 -6.11 13.62
N LEU A 167 2.28 -5.57 12.59
CA LEU A 167 3.21 -4.44 12.70
C LEU A 167 2.57 -3.21 13.38
N PHE A 168 1.29 -2.96 13.11
CA PHE A 168 0.52 -1.85 13.67
C PHE A 168 0.36 -1.88 15.20
N LEU A 169 0.70 -2.99 15.85
CA LEU A 169 0.79 -3.08 17.32
C LEU A 169 2.13 -2.62 17.89
N ARG A 170 3.12 -2.32 17.04
CA ARG A 170 4.49 -2.01 17.48
C ARG A 170 5.06 -0.73 16.90
N VAL A 171 4.58 -0.32 15.71
CA VAL A 171 5.14 0.81 14.99
C VAL A 171 4.07 1.88 14.75
N PRO A 172 4.24 3.10 15.28
CA PRO A 172 3.31 4.19 15.02
C PRO A 172 3.18 4.47 13.52
N GLY A 173 1.95 4.65 13.06
CA GLY A 173 1.67 4.94 11.64
C GLY A 173 1.65 3.73 10.72
N ALA A 174 2.00 2.52 11.18
CA ALA A 174 1.86 1.32 10.37
C ALA A 174 0.39 1.07 10.01
N PRO A 175 0.06 0.91 8.72
CA PRO A 175 -1.30 0.59 8.30
C PRO A 175 -1.63 -0.90 8.52
N LEU A 176 -2.92 -1.25 8.51
CA LEU A 176 -3.36 -2.65 8.58
C LEU A 176 -3.26 -3.36 7.24
N ASP A 177 -3.45 -2.62 6.15
CA ASP A 177 -3.50 -3.16 4.79
C ASP A 177 -2.97 -2.17 3.75
N ASN A 178 -2.82 -2.65 2.51
CA ASN A 178 -2.41 -1.84 1.37
C ASN A 178 -3.56 -1.55 0.39
N ASN A 179 -4.80 -1.55 0.84
CA ASN A 179 -5.99 -1.35 0.01
C ASN A 179 -5.93 -0.05 -0.81
N VAL A 180 -5.27 1.00 -0.30
CA VAL A 180 -5.08 2.26 -1.03
C VAL A 180 -4.25 2.03 -2.30
N CYS A 181 -3.13 1.31 -2.18
CA CYS A 181 -2.26 0.96 -3.30
C CYS A 181 -2.96 0.01 -4.29
N GLU A 182 -3.71 -0.98 -3.79
CA GLU A 182 -4.43 -1.91 -4.65
C GLU A 182 -5.53 -1.23 -5.48
N ARG A 183 -6.28 -0.29 -4.87
CA ARG A 183 -7.26 0.51 -5.61
C ARG A 183 -6.62 1.36 -6.69
N ALA A 184 -5.48 1.98 -6.39
CA ALA A 184 -4.69 2.73 -7.35
C ALA A 184 -4.21 1.84 -8.52
N LEU A 185 -3.63 0.69 -8.19
CA LEU A 185 -3.13 -0.27 -9.17
C LEU A 185 -4.24 -0.82 -10.08
N LYS A 186 -5.46 -1.06 -9.55
CA LYS A 186 -6.61 -1.47 -10.36
C LYS A 186 -6.95 -0.44 -11.44
N LYS A 187 -6.90 0.87 -11.13
CA LYS A 187 -7.14 1.94 -12.12
C LYS A 187 -6.10 1.91 -13.23
N ALA A 188 -4.81 1.80 -12.90
CA ALA A 188 -3.73 1.72 -13.88
C ALA A 188 -3.84 0.46 -14.76
N ILE A 189 -4.18 -0.68 -14.18
CA ILE A 189 -4.39 -1.93 -14.91
C ILE A 189 -5.59 -1.82 -15.84
N LEU A 190 -6.69 -1.23 -15.39
CA LEU A 190 -7.90 -1.03 -16.21
C LEU A 190 -7.61 -0.09 -17.37
N HIS A 191 -6.94 1.04 -17.13
CA HIS A 191 -6.52 1.96 -18.18
C HIS A 191 -5.67 1.25 -19.25
N ARG A 192 -4.66 0.50 -18.83
CA ARG A 192 -3.80 -0.27 -19.72
C ARG A 192 -4.59 -1.28 -20.57
N LYS A 193 -5.56 -1.97 -19.97
CA LYS A 193 -6.42 -2.92 -20.69
C LYS A 193 -7.32 -2.22 -21.72
N ASN A 194 -7.92 -1.10 -21.34
CA ASN A 194 -8.80 -0.32 -22.24
C ASN A 194 -8.02 0.28 -23.42
N ALA A 195 -6.76 0.65 -23.21
CA ALA A 195 -5.86 1.14 -24.26
C ALA A 195 -5.22 -0.01 -25.08
N LEU A 196 -5.70 -1.25 -24.98
CA LEU A 196 -5.16 -2.43 -25.65
C LEU A 196 -3.66 -2.64 -25.41
N PHE A 197 -3.20 -2.30 -24.21
CA PHE A 197 -1.82 -2.33 -23.74
C PHE A 197 -0.90 -1.30 -24.40
N TYR A 198 0.27 -1.12 -23.80
CA TYR A 198 1.31 -0.28 -24.36
C TYR A 198 2.11 -1.05 -25.44
N GLN A 199 2.25 -0.48 -26.62
CA GLN A 199 2.98 -1.12 -27.72
C GLN A 199 4.49 -0.92 -27.61
N THR A 200 4.94 0.12 -26.91
CA THR A 200 6.36 0.45 -26.75
C THR A 200 6.70 0.75 -25.28
N PRO A 201 7.96 0.54 -24.86
CA PRO A 201 8.43 0.95 -23.54
C PRO A 201 8.28 2.47 -23.28
N THR A 202 8.50 3.29 -24.30
CA THR A 202 8.31 4.74 -24.22
C THR A 202 6.85 5.10 -23.97
N GLY A 203 5.91 4.47 -24.69
CA GLY A 203 4.47 4.65 -24.47
C GLY A 203 4.06 4.22 -23.07
N ALA A 204 4.62 3.12 -22.55
CA ALA A 204 4.39 2.69 -21.18
C ALA A 204 4.88 3.73 -20.17
N HIS A 205 6.07 4.28 -20.36
CA HIS A 205 6.64 5.31 -19.48
C HIS A 205 5.78 6.59 -19.46
N VAL A 206 5.34 7.05 -20.62
CA VAL A 206 4.43 8.21 -20.73
C VAL A 206 3.10 7.92 -20.00
N GLY A 207 2.53 6.74 -20.20
CA GLY A 207 1.32 6.31 -19.50
C GLY A 207 1.50 6.28 -17.97
N ASP A 208 2.61 5.74 -17.50
CA ASP A 208 2.94 5.68 -16.07
C ASP A 208 3.09 7.09 -15.47
N LEU A 209 3.72 8.03 -16.21
CA LEU A 209 3.88 9.41 -15.78
C LEU A 209 2.50 10.08 -15.59
N PHE A 210 1.64 10.05 -16.61
CA PHE A 210 0.31 10.66 -16.52
C PHE A 210 -0.56 9.98 -15.46
N MET A 211 -0.55 8.65 -15.35
CA MET A 211 -1.28 7.94 -14.30
C MET A 211 -0.78 8.31 -12.90
N SER A 212 0.53 8.51 -12.72
CA SER A 212 1.11 8.95 -11.46
C SER A 212 0.63 10.36 -11.08
N LEU A 213 0.64 11.30 -12.01
CA LEU A 213 0.16 12.66 -11.79
C LEU A 213 -1.35 12.69 -11.51
N ILE A 214 -2.15 12.05 -12.36
CA ILE A 214 -3.62 12.00 -12.21
C ILE A 214 -4.01 11.41 -10.86
N HIS A 215 -3.42 10.28 -10.49
CA HIS A 215 -3.77 9.64 -9.22
C HIS A 215 -3.26 10.42 -8.00
N THR A 216 -2.10 11.09 -8.11
CA THR A 216 -1.62 12.01 -7.07
C THR A 216 -2.59 13.18 -6.89
N CYS A 217 -3.12 13.75 -7.97
CA CYS A 217 -4.16 14.77 -7.91
C CYS A 217 -5.41 14.29 -7.16
N GLU A 218 -5.89 13.07 -7.49
CA GLU A 218 -7.03 12.47 -6.79
C GLU A 218 -6.77 12.30 -5.29
N LEU A 219 -5.57 11.85 -4.91
CA LEU A 219 -5.16 11.69 -3.51
C LEU A 219 -5.04 13.03 -2.76
N ALA A 220 -4.77 14.13 -3.50
CA ALA A 220 -4.68 15.50 -3.00
C ALA A 220 -5.98 16.28 -3.14
N SER A 221 -7.08 15.66 -3.60
CA SER A 221 -8.36 16.31 -3.89
C SER A 221 -8.23 17.48 -4.90
N ALA A 222 -7.29 17.37 -5.84
CA ALA A 222 -7.09 18.30 -6.94
C ALA A 222 -7.73 17.74 -8.22
N ASN A 223 -8.29 18.63 -9.07
CA ASN A 223 -8.77 18.23 -10.39
C ASN A 223 -7.55 17.95 -11.31
N PRO A 224 -7.39 16.73 -11.84
CA PRO A 224 -6.22 16.41 -12.68
C PRO A 224 -6.16 17.21 -13.97
N PHE A 225 -7.31 17.54 -14.59
CA PHE A 225 -7.35 18.29 -15.85
C PHE A 225 -6.88 19.73 -15.62
N ASP A 226 -7.41 20.41 -14.60
CA ASP A 226 -7.00 21.76 -14.25
C ASP A 226 -5.52 21.82 -13.89
N TYR A 227 -5.07 20.86 -13.08
CA TYR A 227 -3.66 20.75 -12.68
C TYR A 227 -2.73 20.61 -13.90
N LEU A 228 -2.98 19.65 -14.77
CA LEU A 228 -2.16 19.41 -15.96
C LEU A 228 -2.18 20.58 -16.92
N THR A 229 -3.31 21.29 -17.05
CA THR A 229 -3.43 22.50 -17.85
C THR A 229 -2.54 23.62 -17.31
N VAL A 230 -2.58 23.85 -16.00
CA VAL A 230 -1.73 24.86 -15.32
C VAL A 230 -0.26 24.52 -15.48
N LEU A 231 0.15 23.26 -15.34
CA LEU A 231 1.55 22.86 -15.54
C LEU A 231 2.05 23.15 -16.95
N GLN A 232 1.21 22.94 -17.98
CA GLN A 232 1.58 23.25 -19.37
C GLN A 232 1.71 24.76 -19.62
N GLN A 233 0.82 25.56 -19.05
CA GLN A 233 0.85 27.02 -19.15
C GLN A 233 2.07 27.63 -18.47
N HIS A 234 2.56 27.01 -17.37
CA HIS A 234 3.66 27.52 -16.56
C HIS A 234 4.94 26.64 -16.64
N ARG A 235 5.18 26.01 -17.78
CA ARG A 235 6.26 25.01 -17.98
C ARG A 235 7.65 25.53 -17.58
N ASP A 236 7.94 26.81 -17.81
CA ASP A 236 9.28 27.37 -17.55
C ASP A 236 9.49 27.56 -16.04
N ALA A 237 8.47 28.04 -15.32
CA ALA A 237 8.48 28.13 -13.86
C ALA A 237 8.52 26.73 -13.22
N LEU A 238 7.75 25.77 -13.77
CA LEU A 238 7.78 24.37 -13.34
C LEU A 238 9.18 23.76 -13.47
N ALA A 239 9.88 24.01 -14.58
CA ALA A 239 11.23 23.49 -14.79
C ALA A 239 12.23 24.03 -13.76
N THR A 240 12.03 25.24 -13.27
CA THR A 240 12.91 25.90 -12.29
C THR A 240 12.62 25.43 -10.86
N THR A 241 11.34 25.28 -10.48
CA THR A 241 10.90 24.98 -9.11
C THR A 241 9.84 23.88 -9.06
N PRO A 242 10.11 22.65 -9.51
CA PRO A 242 9.08 21.62 -9.65
C PRO A 242 8.38 21.26 -8.33
N ALA A 243 9.07 21.36 -7.19
CA ALA A 243 8.51 21.08 -5.88
C ALA A 243 7.38 22.04 -5.47
N ALA A 244 7.37 23.26 -6.01
CA ALA A 244 6.32 24.24 -5.77
C ALA A 244 5.04 23.99 -6.57
N TRP A 245 5.10 23.12 -7.58
CA TRP A 245 4.01 22.80 -8.49
C TRP A 245 3.40 21.42 -8.29
N MET A 246 3.53 20.85 -7.09
CA MET A 246 2.91 19.57 -6.77
C MET A 246 1.39 19.70 -6.61
N PRO A 247 0.57 18.63 -6.78
CA PRO A 247 -0.89 18.70 -6.70
C PRO A 247 -1.46 19.32 -5.43
N TRP A 248 -0.71 19.32 -4.33
CA TRP A 248 -1.13 19.88 -3.04
C TRP A 248 -0.77 21.35 -2.81
N ASN A 249 0.11 21.96 -3.63
CA ASN A 249 0.57 23.34 -3.44
C ASN A 249 0.54 24.21 -4.71
N TYR A 250 0.27 23.66 -5.91
CA TYR A 250 0.31 24.41 -7.17
C TYR A 250 -0.63 25.61 -7.20
N ARG A 251 -1.75 25.56 -6.49
CA ARG A 251 -2.72 26.67 -6.45
C ARG A 251 -2.16 27.90 -5.74
N ASP A 252 -1.42 27.69 -4.66
CA ASP A 252 -0.76 28.77 -3.92
C ASP A 252 0.36 29.38 -4.77
N THR A 253 1.12 28.54 -5.47
CA THR A 253 2.14 28.98 -6.42
C THR A 253 1.54 29.77 -7.58
N LEU A 254 0.44 29.30 -8.17
CA LEU A 254 -0.27 29.98 -9.24
C LEU A 254 -0.76 31.37 -8.79
N ALA A 255 -1.36 31.47 -7.62
CA ALA A 255 -1.82 32.74 -7.05
C ALA A 255 -0.64 33.72 -6.87
N ALA A 256 0.50 33.26 -6.35
CA ALA A 256 1.68 34.10 -6.17
C ALA A 256 2.25 34.62 -7.51
N VAL A 257 2.32 33.78 -8.55
CA VAL A 257 2.80 34.16 -9.87
C VAL A 257 1.84 35.15 -10.54
N THR A 258 0.52 34.95 -10.41
CA THR A 258 -0.49 35.85 -11.00
C THR A 258 -0.51 37.21 -10.31
N THR A 259 -0.17 37.30 -9.02
CA THR A 259 -0.12 38.56 -8.28
C THR A 259 1.16 39.37 -8.58
N ALA A 260 2.22 38.68 -9.04
CA ALA A 260 3.51 39.30 -9.36
C ALA A 260 3.64 39.76 -10.83
N ALA A 261 2.68 39.41 -11.70
CA ALA A 261 2.60 39.82 -13.10
C ALA A 261 1.66 40.99 -13.32
#